data_045801e681437db2eff51960a7a42d03
#
_entry.id   045801e681437db2eff51960a7a42d03
#
_cell.length_a   1.000
_cell.length_b   1.000
_cell.length_c   1.000
_cell.angle_alpha   90.00
_cell.angle_beta   90.00
_cell.angle_gamma   90.00
#
_symmetry.space_group_name_H-M   'P 1'
#
loop_
_entity.id
_entity.type
_entity.pdbx_description
1 polymer ?
#
loop_
_entity_poly.entity_id
_entity_poly.type
_entity_poly.pdbx_seq_one_letter_code
_entity_poly.pdbx_strand_id
1 'polypeptide(L)'
;MSYIPPNYNVTIEPIGLNFQENVNKLLYDQTVLAPITIPLSFADFYALMPGDNAVPIALGADVAFPNNGPSSLSDITRVALSTSSFTLGPIGTYQVSFSVPVSIAGQLVVTLNNVELAYGVFGRAAITSPITGSLLVQTTLVNSVITIRNPAGNAAALPITVNAGGVSAVSAHIVITRVK
;
A
#
# COMPACT_ATOMS: atom_id res chain seq x y z
N MET A 1 -13.58 -49.14 43.73
CA MET A 1 -12.19 -49.41 43.29
C MET A 1 -12.23 -49.55 41.78
N SER A 2 -11.67 -48.68 41.12
CA SER A 2 -11.50 -48.76 39.65
C SER A 2 -10.41 -49.80 39.39
N TYR A 3 -10.73 -50.88 38.69
CA TYR A 3 -9.75 -51.89 38.28
C TYR A 3 -8.89 -51.28 37.20
N ILE A 4 -7.66 -50.95 37.51
CA ILE A 4 -6.67 -50.52 36.56
C ILE A 4 -5.86 -51.76 36.17
N PRO A 5 -5.92 -52.23 34.92
CA PRO A 5 -5.13 -53.37 34.47
C PRO A 5 -3.63 -53.08 34.66
N PRO A 6 -2.80 -54.14 34.86
CA PRO A 6 -1.36 -53.96 35.09
C PRO A 6 -0.65 -53.08 34.09
N ASN A 7 -1.07 -53.13 32.83
CA ASN A 7 -0.55 -52.28 31.78
C ASN A 7 -0.94 -50.81 31.94
N TYR A 8 -1.96 -50.52 32.74
CA TYR A 8 -2.39 -49.17 33.01
C TYR A 8 -1.53 -48.50 34.10
N ASN A 9 -1.04 -49.33 35.06
CA ASN A 9 -0.09 -48.81 36.05
C ASN A 9 1.25 -48.42 35.44
N VAL A 10 1.66 -49.10 34.36
CA VAL A 10 2.88 -48.76 33.63
C VAL A 10 2.67 -47.49 32.79
N THR A 11 1.42 -47.15 32.46
CA THR A 11 1.08 -45.98 31.64
C THR A 11 0.61 -44.79 32.47
N ILE A 12 0.27 -44.95 33.76
CA ILE A 12 -0.14 -43.80 34.60
C ILE A 12 1.02 -42.82 34.82
N GLU A 13 2.22 -43.29 35.13
CA GLU A 13 3.39 -42.42 35.23
C GLU A 13 3.74 -41.77 33.90
N PRO A 14 3.75 -42.53 32.78
CA PRO A 14 3.91 -41.89 31.47
C PRO A 14 2.76 -40.94 31.13
N ILE A 15 1.51 -41.23 31.51
CA ILE A 15 0.38 -40.32 31.26
C ILE A 15 0.56 -39.03 32.02
N GLY A 16 1.02 -39.04 33.25
CA GLY A 16 1.33 -37.83 34.02
C GLY A 16 2.48 -37.03 33.42
N LEU A 17 3.55 -37.71 33.08
CA LEU A 17 4.68 -37.11 32.38
C LEU A 17 4.27 -36.63 30.98
N ASN A 18 3.56 -37.50 30.26
CA ASN A 18 3.05 -37.11 28.93
C ASN A 18 2.05 -35.97 28.99
N PHE A 19 1.23 -35.90 30.04
CA PHE A 19 0.33 -34.76 30.20
C PHE A 19 1.12 -33.47 30.44
N GLN A 20 2.07 -33.50 31.35
CA GLN A 20 2.92 -32.33 31.65
C GLN A 20 3.81 -31.97 30.45
N GLU A 21 4.37 -32.97 29.77
CA GLU A 21 5.11 -32.76 28.53
C GLU A 21 4.23 -32.20 27.44
N ASN A 22 3.01 -32.70 27.26
CA ASN A 22 2.06 -32.21 26.30
C ASN A 22 1.58 -30.79 26.63
N VAL A 23 1.35 -30.49 27.91
CA VAL A 23 1.04 -29.13 28.36
C VAL A 23 2.23 -28.22 28.12
N ASN A 24 3.44 -28.66 28.47
CA ASN A 24 4.64 -27.85 28.22
C ASN A 24 4.90 -27.69 26.73
N LYS A 25 4.65 -28.72 25.93
CA LYS A 25 4.75 -28.64 24.47
C LYS A 25 3.70 -27.72 23.88
N LEU A 26 2.45 -27.79 24.36
CA LEU A 26 1.40 -26.85 23.94
C LEU A 26 1.73 -25.41 24.35
N LEU A 27 2.24 -25.21 25.56
CA LEU A 27 2.69 -23.92 26.04
C LEU A 27 3.91 -23.44 25.22
N TYR A 28 4.85 -24.35 24.95
CA TYR A 28 6.00 -24.05 24.10
C TYR A 28 5.59 -23.74 22.67
N ASP A 29 4.71 -24.58 22.10
CA ASP A 29 4.17 -24.33 20.74
C ASP A 29 3.36 -23.03 20.66
N GLN A 30 2.66 -22.65 21.74
CA GLN A 30 1.99 -21.35 21.81
C GLN A 30 2.96 -20.17 22.00
N THR A 31 4.08 -20.40 22.67
CA THR A 31 5.12 -19.39 22.82
C THR A 31 6.03 -19.29 21.58
N VAL A 32 6.13 -20.38 20.82
CA VAL A 32 6.87 -20.48 19.54
C VAL A 32 6.01 -20.07 18.36
N LEU A 33 4.68 -20.02 18.49
CA LEU A 33 3.88 -19.18 17.62
C LEU A 33 4.22 -17.73 17.95
N ALA A 34 5.44 -17.33 17.58
CA ALA A 34 5.72 -15.92 17.42
C ALA A 34 4.52 -15.31 16.69
N PRO A 35 3.97 -14.20 17.16
CA PRO A 35 2.90 -13.55 16.44
C PRO A 35 3.36 -13.49 14.99
N ILE A 36 2.59 -14.06 14.07
CA ILE A 36 2.85 -13.89 12.64
C ILE A 36 2.72 -12.38 12.43
N THR A 37 3.82 -11.69 12.68
CA THR A 37 3.96 -10.29 12.28
C THR A 37 4.02 -10.36 10.77
N ILE A 38 2.86 -10.22 10.14
CA ILE A 38 2.82 -9.92 8.71
C ILE A 38 3.53 -8.56 8.63
N PRO A 39 4.75 -8.51 8.10
CA PRO A 39 5.45 -7.25 8.03
C PRO A 39 4.60 -6.31 7.19
N LEU A 40 4.29 -5.15 7.74
CA LEU A 40 3.52 -4.12 7.04
C LEU A 40 4.35 -3.65 5.84
N SER A 41 3.92 -3.99 4.63
CA SER A 41 4.56 -3.51 3.42
C SER A 41 4.04 -2.13 3.08
N PHE A 42 4.95 -1.16 2.95
CA PHE A 42 4.63 0.20 2.54
C PHE A 42 5.73 0.78 1.66
N ALA A 43 5.36 1.78 0.88
CA ALA A 43 6.31 2.61 0.14
C ALA A 43 5.73 4.02 -0.05
N ASP A 44 6.60 5.02 0.06
CA ASP A 44 6.33 6.41 -0.28
C ASP A 44 7.14 6.77 -1.53
N PHE A 45 6.47 7.36 -2.51
CA PHE A 45 7.11 7.93 -3.69
C PHE A 45 6.69 9.38 -3.80
N TYR A 46 7.63 10.24 -4.20
CA TYR A 46 7.35 11.66 -4.24
C TYR A 46 7.96 12.37 -5.47
N ALA A 47 7.47 13.55 -5.69
CA ALA A 47 7.98 14.49 -6.68
C ALA A 47 8.22 15.85 -6.05
N LEU A 48 9.25 16.58 -6.50
CA LEU A 48 9.55 17.94 -6.10
C LEU A 48 9.28 18.90 -7.26
N MET A 49 8.49 19.93 -6.99
CA MET A 49 8.04 20.87 -8.02
C MET A 49 9.00 22.06 -8.14
N PRO A 50 9.21 22.60 -9.33
CA PRO A 50 8.60 22.23 -10.64
C PRO A 50 9.35 21.14 -11.39
N GLY A 51 10.52 20.69 -10.91
CA GLY A 51 11.46 19.88 -11.70
C GLY A 51 10.85 18.55 -12.18
N ASP A 52 10.13 17.86 -11.30
CA ASP A 52 9.68 16.50 -11.56
C ASP A 52 8.36 16.38 -12.36
N ASN A 53 7.60 17.46 -12.47
CA ASN A 53 6.41 17.58 -13.33
C ASN A 53 6.38 18.97 -13.96
N ALA A 54 7.43 19.32 -14.68
CA ALA A 54 7.61 20.66 -15.27
C ALA A 54 6.58 20.99 -16.36
N VAL A 55 5.99 19.96 -16.98
CA VAL A 55 4.94 20.09 -17.99
C VAL A 55 3.60 19.70 -17.37
N PRO A 56 2.50 20.42 -17.68
CA PRO A 56 1.17 20.02 -17.21
C PRO A 56 0.85 18.56 -17.55
N ILE A 57 0.24 17.86 -16.61
CA ILE A 57 -0.16 16.46 -16.78
C ILE A 57 -1.28 16.41 -17.82
N ALA A 58 -0.97 15.90 -19.01
CA ALA A 58 -1.93 15.83 -20.12
C ALA A 58 -3.11 14.92 -19.78
N LEU A 59 -4.20 15.05 -20.55
CA LEU A 59 -5.35 14.16 -20.46
C LEU A 59 -4.91 12.72 -20.74
N GLY A 60 -5.30 11.78 -19.91
CA GLY A 60 -4.91 10.39 -19.98
C GLY A 60 -3.46 10.10 -19.53
N ALA A 61 -2.69 11.11 -19.13
CA ALA A 61 -1.33 10.93 -18.64
C ALA A 61 -1.28 10.73 -17.12
N ASP A 62 -0.23 10.04 -16.66
CA ASP A 62 0.00 9.76 -15.26
C ASP A 62 0.91 10.81 -14.60
N VAL A 63 0.64 11.10 -13.32
CA VAL A 63 1.49 11.98 -12.51
C VAL A 63 2.81 11.28 -12.21
N ALA A 64 3.93 11.98 -12.38
CA ALA A 64 5.24 11.45 -12.03
C ALA A 64 5.56 11.66 -10.55
N PHE A 65 6.13 10.62 -9.92
CA PHE A 65 6.70 10.63 -8.57
C PHE A 65 8.08 9.96 -8.64
N PRO A 66 9.09 10.62 -9.23
CA PRO A 66 10.35 9.98 -9.60
C PRO A 66 11.25 9.62 -8.41
N ASN A 67 11.01 10.20 -7.24
CA ASN A 67 11.85 10.02 -6.07
C ASN A 67 11.27 8.95 -5.13
N ASN A 68 12.15 8.26 -4.39
CA ASN A 68 11.77 7.26 -3.42
C ASN A 68 11.90 7.83 -2.00
N GLY A 69 10.83 7.76 -1.23
CA GLY A 69 10.79 8.00 0.19
C GLY A 69 11.03 6.72 0.99
N PRO A 70 10.64 6.70 2.27
CA PRO A 70 10.71 5.51 3.10
C PRO A 70 9.91 4.35 2.52
N SER A 71 10.46 3.14 2.57
CA SER A 71 9.79 1.92 2.15
C SER A 71 10.19 0.75 3.02
N SER A 72 9.31 -0.23 3.14
CA SER A 72 9.57 -1.55 3.72
C SER A 72 9.51 -2.58 2.60
N LEU A 73 10.17 -3.70 2.75
CA LEU A 73 10.07 -4.88 1.87
C LEU A 73 9.96 -4.58 0.35
N SER A 74 10.09 -5.61 -0.47
CA SER A 74 10.05 -5.53 -1.93
C SER A 74 8.66 -5.69 -2.55
N ASP A 75 7.59 -5.70 -1.72
CA ASP A 75 6.23 -5.97 -2.19
C ASP A 75 5.64 -4.81 -3.00
N ILE A 76 6.10 -3.59 -2.72
CA ILE A 76 5.64 -2.38 -3.40
C ILE A 76 6.87 -1.69 -3.99
N THR A 77 6.95 -1.68 -5.29
CA THR A 77 8.13 -1.18 -6.00
C THR A 77 7.73 -0.27 -7.16
N ARG A 78 8.66 0.54 -7.61
CA ARG A 78 8.50 1.27 -8.87
C ARG A 78 8.67 0.31 -10.05
N VAL A 79 7.84 0.44 -11.07
CA VAL A 79 8.06 -0.26 -12.35
C VAL A 79 9.38 0.21 -12.96
N ALA A 80 10.20 -0.71 -13.44
CA ALA A 80 11.51 -0.38 -14.02
C ALA A 80 11.38 0.70 -15.12
N LEU A 81 12.25 1.71 -15.04
CA LEU A 81 12.30 2.84 -15.97
C LEU A 81 11.04 3.75 -15.98
N SER A 82 10.07 3.52 -15.09
CA SER A 82 8.90 4.39 -14.94
C SER A 82 9.10 5.38 -13.80
N THR A 83 8.57 6.58 -13.95
CA THR A 83 8.47 7.57 -12.88
C THR A 83 7.08 7.68 -12.28
N SER A 84 6.06 7.04 -12.89
CA SER A 84 4.65 7.21 -12.55
C SER A 84 3.91 5.91 -12.25
N SER A 85 4.56 4.75 -12.41
CA SER A 85 3.91 3.44 -12.27
C SER A 85 4.54 2.63 -11.14
N PHE A 86 3.70 1.99 -10.33
CA PHE A 86 4.13 1.25 -9.14
C PHE A 86 3.53 -0.15 -9.14
N THR A 87 4.37 -1.15 -8.86
CA THR A 87 3.99 -2.56 -8.79
C THR A 87 3.52 -2.91 -7.39
N LEU A 88 2.36 -3.55 -7.31
CA LEU A 88 1.81 -4.23 -6.14
C LEU A 88 2.08 -5.72 -6.31
N GLY A 89 3.13 -6.23 -5.65
CA GLY A 89 3.66 -7.58 -5.89
C GLY A 89 2.65 -8.68 -5.56
N PRO A 90 2.32 -8.94 -4.29
CA PRO A 90 1.35 -9.95 -3.91
C PRO A 90 -0.09 -9.56 -4.23
N ILE A 91 -0.96 -10.58 -4.39
CA ILE A 91 -2.41 -10.37 -4.34
C ILE A 91 -2.78 -9.92 -2.92
N GLY A 92 -3.63 -8.91 -2.81
CA GLY A 92 -4.03 -8.38 -1.51
C GLY A 92 -4.88 -7.12 -1.60
N THR A 93 -5.02 -6.47 -0.45
CA THR A 93 -5.69 -5.17 -0.34
C THR A 93 -4.64 -4.13 0.04
N TYR A 94 -4.63 -3.03 -0.68
CA TYR A 94 -3.68 -1.94 -0.53
C TYR A 94 -4.43 -0.64 -0.23
N GLN A 95 -3.99 0.08 0.77
CA GLN A 95 -4.37 1.47 0.96
C GLN A 95 -3.45 2.33 0.09
N VAL A 96 -4.06 3.15 -0.74
CA VAL A 96 -3.36 4.12 -1.59
C VAL A 96 -3.80 5.51 -1.17
N SER A 97 -2.85 6.35 -0.78
CA SER A 97 -3.09 7.74 -0.41
C SER A 97 -2.19 8.63 -1.25
N PHE A 98 -2.71 9.72 -1.78
CA PHE A 98 -1.92 10.66 -2.55
C PHE A 98 -2.31 12.11 -2.29
N SER A 99 -1.37 12.99 -2.56
CA SER A 99 -1.56 14.45 -2.55
C SER A 99 -0.80 15.05 -3.71
N VAL A 100 -1.51 15.76 -4.59
CA VAL A 100 -0.91 16.40 -5.77
C VAL A 100 -1.35 17.85 -5.82
N PRO A 101 -0.43 18.80 -5.61
CA PRO A 101 -0.72 20.23 -5.69
C PRO A 101 -0.86 20.65 -7.15
N VAL A 102 -2.07 20.97 -7.58
CA VAL A 102 -2.36 21.49 -8.92
C VAL A 102 -2.87 22.92 -8.85
N SER A 103 -2.66 23.71 -9.90
CA SER A 103 -2.99 25.14 -9.91
C SER A 103 -4.35 25.48 -10.53
N ILE A 104 -5.10 24.48 -11.01
CA ILE A 104 -6.45 24.66 -11.57
C ILE A 104 -7.41 23.62 -10.99
N ALA A 105 -8.71 23.83 -11.13
CA ALA A 105 -9.71 22.81 -10.84
C ALA A 105 -9.53 21.59 -11.75
N GLY A 106 -9.81 20.39 -11.22
CA GLY A 106 -9.67 19.17 -12.00
C GLY A 106 -9.81 17.91 -11.13
N GLN A 107 -9.59 16.79 -11.76
CA GLN A 107 -9.68 15.47 -11.13
C GLN A 107 -8.40 14.66 -11.36
N LEU A 108 -8.13 13.77 -10.43
CA LEU A 108 -7.17 12.68 -10.59
C LEU A 108 -7.89 11.38 -10.30
N VAL A 109 -7.51 10.31 -10.99
CA VAL A 109 -8.05 8.97 -10.81
C VAL A 109 -6.94 7.98 -10.50
N VAL A 110 -7.23 7.05 -9.62
CA VAL A 110 -6.36 5.89 -9.41
C VAL A 110 -6.66 4.86 -10.50
N THR A 111 -5.62 4.37 -11.17
CA THR A 111 -5.76 3.26 -12.12
C THR A 111 -5.21 1.96 -11.54
N LEU A 112 -5.76 0.83 -11.93
CA LEU A 112 -5.23 -0.50 -11.66
C LEU A 112 -5.09 -1.25 -12.97
N ASN A 113 -3.88 -1.70 -13.30
CA ASN A 113 -3.57 -2.36 -14.57
C ASN A 113 -4.07 -1.56 -15.79
N ASN A 114 -3.83 -0.24 -15.75
CA ASN A 114 -4.23 0.73 -16.78
C ASN A 114 -5.76 0.96 -16.91
N VAL A 115 -6.57 0.44 -15.99
CA VAL A 115 -8.02 0.68 -15.95
C VAL A 115 -8.32 1.69 -14.85
N GLU A 116 -9.05 2.75 -15.16
CA GLU A 116 -9.49 3.76 -14.20
C GLU A 116 -10.49 3.15 -13.21
N LEU A 117 -10.25 3.33 -11.91
CA LEU A 117 -11.16 2.88 -10.86
C LEU A 117 -12.28 3.91 -10.69
N ALA A 118 -13.50 3.57 -11.05
CA ALA A 118 -14.64 4.49 -10.98
C ALA A 118 -14.87 5.08 -9.58
N TYR A 119 -14.52 4.33 -8.51
CA TYR A 119 -14.58 4.78 -7.12
C TYR A 119 -13.29 5.48 -6.65
N GLY A 120 -12.27 5.55 -7.50
CA GLY A 120 -10.96 6.15 -7.24
C GLY A 120 -10.78 7.53 -7.89
N VAL A 121 -11.85 8.23 -8.24
CA VAL A 121 -11.82 9.58 -8.80
C VAL A 121 -11.90 10.60 -7.67
N PHE A 122 -10.90 11.47 -7.60
CA PHE A 122 -10.80 12.55 -6.61
C PHE A 122 -10.65 13.88 -7.32
N GLY A 123 -11.42 14.86 -6.92
CA GLY A 123 -11.45 16.15 -7.60
C GLY A 123 -11.46 17.32 -6.65
N ARG A 124 -11.16 18.49 -7.20
CA ARG A 124 -11.39 19.77 -6.54
C ARG A 124 -11.96 20.79 -7.52
N ALA A 125 -12.87 21.60 -7.01
CA ALA A 125 -13.53 22.64 -7.78
C ALA A 125 -12.81 24.01 -7.73
N ALA A 126 -11.85 24.18 -6.81
CA ALA A 126 -11.16 25.45 -6.55
C ALA A 126 -9.63 25.29 -6.63
N ILE A 127 -8.92 26.42 -6.78
CA ILE A 127 -7.45 26.45 -6.95
C ILE A 127 -6.66 26.50 -5.61
N THR A 128 -7.31 26.39 -4.48
CA THR A 128 -6.73 26.70 -3.15
C THR A 128 -6.19 25.51 -2.37
N SER A 129 -6.36 24.28 -2.87
CA SER A 129 -5.93 23.06 -2.16
C SER A 129 -5.37 22.05 -3.15
N PRO A 130 -4.51 21.10 -2.70
CA PRO A 130 -4.10 19.97 -3.54
C PRO A 130 -5.30 19.05 -3.84
N ILE A 131 -5.20 18.24 -4.90
CA ILE A 131 -6.07 17.08 -5.06
C ILE A 131 -5.51 15.98 -4.18
N THR A 132 -6.30 15.56 -3.19
CA THR A 132 -5.93 14.47 -2.27
C THR A 132 -6.91 13.33 -2.42
N GLY A 133 -6.42 12.11 -2.28
CA GLY A 133 -7.24 10.91 -2.31
C GLY A 133 -6.70 9.84 -1.37
N SER A 134 -7.61 9.03 -0.83
CA SER A 134 -7.27 7.82 -0.09
C SER A 134 -8.36 6.78 -0.32
N LEU A 135 -7.95 5.57 -0.74
CA LEU A 135 -8.87 4.47 -1.02
C LEU A 135 -8.19 3.12 -0.77
N LEU A 136 -9.01 2.08 -0.69
CA LEU A 136 -8.52 0.70 -0.71
C LEU A 136 -8.63 0.14 -2.14
N VAL A 137 -7.54 -0.47 -2.59
CA VAL A 137 -7.45 -1.17 -3.88
C VAL A 137 -7.25 -2.64 -3.61
N GLN A 138 -8.10 -3.49 -4.18
CA GLN A 138 -7.95 -4.94 -4.12
C GLN A 138 -7.38 -5.46 -5.44
N THR A 139 -6.27 -6.20 -5.35
CA THR A 139 -5.68 -6.86 -6.52
C THR A 139 -6.15 -8.30 -6.62
N THR A 140 -6.30 -8.78 -7.85
CA THR A 140 -6.64 -10.17 -8.17
C THR A 140 -5.52 -10.88 -8.92
N LEU A 141 -4.48 -10.13 -9.30
CA LEU A 141 -3.30 -10.61 -9.99
C LEU A 141 -2.05 -10.17 -9.24
N VAL A 142 -1.03 -11.01 -9.23
CA VAL A 142 0.32 -10.63 -8.77
C VAL A 142 0.91 -9.56 -9.69
N ASN A 143 1.78 -8.72 -9.14
CA ASN A 143 2.45 -7.65 -9.88
C ASN A 143 1.48 -6.70 -10.59
N SER A 144 0.33 -6.45 -9.97
CA SER A 144 -0.61 -5.43 -10.45
C SER A 144 0.04 -4.06 -10.44
N VAL A 145 -0.25 -3.23 -11.43
CA VAL A 145 0.34 -1.90 -11.59
C VAL A 145 -0.68 -0.83 -11.24
N ILE A 146 -0.25 0.15 -10.44
CA ILE A 146 -1.06 1.29 -10.04
C ILE A 146 -0.43 2.59 -10.53
N THR A 147 -1.27 3.57 -10.92
CA THR A 147 -0.86 4.95 -11.27
C THR A 147 -1.89 5.95 -10.74
N ILE A 148 -1.49 7.22 -10.67
CA ILE A 148 -2.38 8.37 -10.45
C ILE A 148 -2.46 9.13 -11.77
N ARG A 149 -3.63 9.19 -12.37
CA ARG A 149 -3.85 9.67 -13.73
C ARG A 149 -4.72 10.93 -13.79
N ASN A 150 -4.40 11.83 -14.69
CA ASN A 150 -5.35 12.83 -15.13
C ASN A 150 -6.35 12.17 -16.10
N PRO A 151 -7.64 11.98 -15.73
CA PRO A 151 -8.59 11.28 -16.58
C PRO A 151 -8.67 11.86 -17.99
N ALA A 152 -8.85 11.01 -18.99
CA ALA A 152 -9.03 11.45 -20.37
C ALA A 152 -10.26 12.36 -20.56
N GLY A 153 -11.27 12.24 -19.68
CA GLY A 153 -12.49 13.05 -19.67
C GLY A 153 -12.37 14.39 -18.94
N ASN A 154 -11.21 14.74 -18.37
CA ASN A 154 -11.00 16.04 -17.75
C ASN A 154 -11.06 17.17 -18.80
N ALA A 155 -11.37 18.40 -18.32
CA ALA A 155 -11.50 19.56 -19.21
C ALA A 155 -10.15 20.05 -19.73
N ALA A 156 -9.04 19.85 -18.99
CA ALA A 156 -7.72 20.35 -19.32
C ALA A 156 -6.59 19.52 -18.75
N ALA A 157 -5.38 19.71 -19.28
CA ALA A 157 -4.14 19.28 -18.65
C ALA A 157 -3.97 19.95 -17.28
N LEU A 158 -3.44 19.22 -16.30
CA LEU A 158 -3.29 19.70 -14.91
C LEU A 158 -1.87 20.26 -14.70
N PRO A 159 -1.68 21.57 -14.63
CA PRO A 159 -0.41 22.14 -14.22
C PRO A 159 -0.23 21.97 -12.70
N ILE A 160 0.97 21.57 -12.30
CA ILE A 160 1.32 21.41 -10.89
C ILE A 160 1.68 22.77 -10.28
N THR A 161 1.21 23.02 -9.06
CA THR A 161 1.56 24.23 -8.31
C THR A 161 3.01 24.17 -7.87
N VAL A 162 3.77 25.25 -8.11
CA VAL A 162 5.20 25.29 -7.85
C VAL A 162 5.51 25.69 -6.41
N ASN A 163 4.97 26.80 -5.93
CA ASN A 163 5.47 27.46 -4.71
C ASN A 163 4.41 27.70 -3.63
N ALA A 164 3.17 27.40 -3.81
CA ALA A 164 2.09 27.47 -2.79
C ALA A 164 2.27 28.57 -1.70
N GLY A 165 2.76 29.77 -2.07
CA GLY A 165 2.97 30.89 -1.17
C GLY A 165 4.33 30.91 -0.44
N GLY A 166 5.28 30.03 -0.76
CA GLY A 166 6.61 29.96 -0.18
C GLY A 166 7.71 29.89 -1.24
N VAL A 167 8.97 29.77 -0.79
CA VAL A 167 10.15 29.62 -1.65
C VAL A 167 10.60 28.16 -1.80
N SER A 168 10.12 27.27 -0.95
CA SER A 168 10.46 25.86 -1.00
C SER A 168 9.62 25.13 -2.07
N ALA A 169 10.22 24.16 -2.74
CA ALA A 169 9.53 23.29 -3.68
C ALA A 169 8.37 22.57 -2.98
N VAL A 170 7.18 22.65 -3.56
CA VAL A 170 6.02 21.88 -3.09
C VAL A 170 6.18 20.43 -3.55
N SER A 171 5.91 19.49 -2.69
CA SER A 171 5.98 18.07 -3.01
C SER A 171 4.61 17.48 -3.35
N ALA A 172 4.60 16.53 -4.28
CA ALA A 172 3.51 15.59 -4.47
C ALA A 172 3.93 14.22 -3.91
N HIS A 173 3.00 13.49 -3.33
CA HIS A 173 3.25 12.17 -2.74
C HIS A 173 2.23 11.14 -3.19
N ILE A 174 2.67 9.89 -3.30
CA ILE A 174 1.84 8.69 -3.28
C ILE A 174 2.41 7.74 -2.24
N VAL A 175 1.58 7.40 -1.25
CA VAL A 175 1.90 6.43 -0.19
C VAL A 175 1.04 5.20 -0.39
N ILE A 176 1.65 4.05 -0.47
CA ILE A 176 0.98 2.76 -0.67
C ILE A 176 1.32 1.87 0.52
N THR A 177 0.30 1.28 1.14
CA THR A 177 0.45 0.36 2.27
C THR A 177 -0.37 -0.89 2.00
N ARG A 178 0.23 -2.07 2.09
CA ARG A 178 -0.49 -3.33 2.02
C ARG A 178 -1.16 -3.59 3.35
N VAL A 179 -2.48 -3.74 3.36
CA VAL A 179 -3.27 -3.97 4.58
C VAL A 179 -3.77 -5.42 4.71
N LYS A 180 -3.69 -6.20 3.62
CA LYS A 180 -4.03 -7.63 3.62
C LYS A 180 -3.33 -8.36 2.47
#